data_bb304a674e05513062a6c65234155f84
#
_entry.id   bb304a674e05513062a6c65234155f84
#
_cell.length_a   1.000
_cell.length_b   1.000
_cell.length_c   1.000
_cell.angle_alpha   90.00
_cell.angle_beta   90.00
_cell.angle_gamma   90.00
#
_symmetry.space_group_name_H-M   'P 1'
#
loop_
_entity.id
_entity.type
_entity.pdbx_description
1 polymer ?
#
loop_
_entity_poly.entity_id
_entity_poly.type
_entity_poly.pdbx_seq_one_letter_code
_entity_poly.pdbx_strand_id
1 'polypeptide(L)'
;MPKKLKKQYEDKKMTRFSSYHCAYACDSAELPFHGDMVIEVPEQYRDVVPADYFLLREFSHEKSFAPEGKNILQTMTYCKEDEAKRFISLSRDKKAYKERKQKIATAIMEIIANKYPELNGKLDCLDVWTPATYRRFVNSEIGSWMSFALPPRTLPLMMKNKVKGLKNVILATQWLQAPGGLPIAASSGINAIKTILKREKRRSAG
;
A
#
# COMPACT_ATOMS: atom_id res chain seq x y z
N MET A 1 -20.06 17.27 4.83
CA MET A 1 -20.20 15.79 4.93
C MET A 1 -21.14 15.46 6.09
N PRO A 2 -22.11 14.53 5.93
CA PRO A 2 -23.03 14.15 7.00
C PRO A 2 -22.28 13.67 8.25
N LYS A 3 -22.73 14.11 9.45
CA LYS A 3 -22.07 13.79 10.74
C LYS A 3 -21.78 12.28 10.95
N LYS A 4 -22.73 11.42 10.54
CA LYS A 4 -22.58 9.96 10.65
C LYS A 4 -21.44 9.42 9.78
N LEU A 5 -21.28 9.96 8.57
CA LEU A 5 -20.21 9.57 7.65
C LEU A 5 -18.86 10.07 8.17
N LYS A 6 -18.80 11.32 8.63
CA LYS A 6 -17.62 11.89 9.27
C LYS A 6 -17.16 11.03 10.46
N LYS A 7 -18.08 10.66 11.36
CA LYS A 7 -17.79 9.82 12.52
C LYS A 7 -17.22 8.43 12.12
N GLN A 8 -17.70 7.83 11.02
CA GLN A 8 -17.17 6.55 10.55
C GLN A 8 -15.72 6.65 10.06
N TYR A 9 -15.35 7.74 9.39
CA TYR A 9 -13.97 7.96 8.96
C TYR A 9 -13.03 8.41 10.07
N GLU A 10 -13.56 8.98 11.14
CA GLU A 10 -12.82 9.46 12.31
C GLU A 10 -12.78 8.42 13.45
N ASP A 11 -13.40 7.26 13.27
CA ASP A 11 -13.41 6.19 14.28
C ASP A 11 -11.98 5.69 14.50
N LYS A 12 -11.48 5.85 15.74
CA LYS A 12 -10.13 5.42 16.14
C LYS A 12 -9.88 3.92 15.98
N LYS A 13 -10.95 3.10 15.87
CA LYS A 13 -10.86 1.68 15.56
C LYS A 13 -10.56 1.39 14.09
N MET A 14 -10.76 2.40 13.23
CA MET A 14 -10.53 2.31 11.80
C MET A 14 -9.12 2.84 11.50
N THR A 15 -8.15 1.97 11.50
CA THR A 15 -6.77 2.33 11.15
C THR A 15 -6.61 2.36 9.64
N ARG A 16 -6.06 3.46 9.14
CA ARG A 16 -5.54 3.53 7.78
C ARG A 16 -4.12 2.97 7.80
N PHE A 17 -3.76 2.21 6.79
CA PHE A 17 -2.40 1.73 6.68
C PHE A 17 -1.75 2.26 5.40
N SER A 18 -0.48 2.46 5.49
CA SER A 18 0.38 2.76 4.38
C SER A 18 1.52 1.75 4.34
N SER A 19 2.42 1.89 3.42
CA SER A 19 3.60 1.05 3.33
C SER A 19 4.73 1.81 2.67
N TYR A 20 5.93 1.33 2.85
CA TYR A 20 7.06 1.66 2.00
C TYR A 20 7.58 0.40 1.35
N HIS A 21 8.17 0.57 0.20
CA HIS A 21 8.65 -0.52 -0.63
C HIS A 21 10.05 -0.21 -1.13
N CYS A 22 10.81 -1.26 -1.36
CA CYS A 22 12.06 -1.16 -2.08
C CYS A 22 12.00 -2.13 -3.26
N ALA A 23 12.52 -1.69 -4.41
CA ALA A 23 12.75 -2.54 -5.56
C ALA A 23 14.25 -2.74 -5.75
N TYR A 24 14.66 -3.97 -6.00
CA TYR A 24 16.04 -4.35 -6.21
C TYR A 24 16.19 -5.09 -7.52
N ALA A 25 17.22 -4.72 -8.31
CA ALA A 25 17.76 -5.62 -9.29
C ALA A 25 18.57 -6.70 -8.58
N CYS A 26 18.36 -7.94 -8.95
CA CYS A 26 19.10 -9.08 -8.45
C CYS A 26 19.94 -9.68 -9.57
N ASP A 27 21.25 -9.65 -9.43
CA ASP A 27 22.21 -10.22 -10.39
C ASP A 27 22.36 -11.73 -10.14
N SER A 28 21.27 -12.46 -10.35
CA SER A 28 21.20 -13.91 -10.26
C SER A 28 20.05 -14.43 -11.10
N ALA A 29 20.31 -15.44 -11.93
CA ALA A 29 19.28 -16.13 -12.71
C ALA A 29 18.38 -17.01 -11.81
N GLU A 30 18.95 -17.57 -10.75
CA GLU A 30 18.27 -18.44 -9.80
C GLU A 30 18.16 -17.76 -8.45
N LEU A 31 17.01 -17.91 -7.81
CA LEU A 31 16.74 -17.40 -6.48
C LEU A 31 16.65 -18.56 -5.48
N PRO A 32 17.12 -18.36 -4.23
CA PRO A 32 17.08 -19.40 -3.19
C PRO A 32 15.67 -19.61 -2.60
N PHE A 33 14.65 -18.95 -3.17
CA PHE A 33 13.24 -19.06 -2.77
C PHE A 33 12.33 -18.81 -3.97
N HIS A 34 11.06 -19.20 -3.85
CA HIS A 34 10.02 -18.96 -4.84
C HIS A 34 8.78 -18.34 -4.20
N GLY A 35 8.15 -17.43 -4.94
CA GLY A 35 6.92 -16.74 -4.51
C GLY A 35 7.15 -15.66 -3.45
N ASP A 36 6.06 -15.33 -2.75
CA ASP A 36 6.07 -14.30 -1.71
C ASP A 36 6.56 -14.88 -0.37
N MET A 37 7.57 -14.25 0.22
CA MET A 37 8.15 -14.62 1.51
C MET A 37 7.86 -13.57 2.57
N VAL A 38 7.61 -14.00 3.81
CA VAL A 38 7.59 -13.13 4.98
C VAL A 38 8.95 -13.19 5.65
N ILE A 39 9.60 -12.04 5.79
CA ILE A 39 10.92 -11.91 6.40
C ILE A 39 10.77 -11.14 7.71
N GLU A 40 11.23 -11.72 8.81
CA GLU A 40 11.31 -11.03 10.09
C GLU A 40 12.39 -9.96 10.06
N VAL A 41 12.11 -8.82 10.70
CA VAL A 41 13.09 -7.73 10.90
C VAL A 41 13.80 -7.98 12.22
N PRO A 42 15.11 -8.31 12.20
CA PRO A 42 15.87 -8.51 13.43
C PRO A 42 15.92 -7.23 14.27
N GLU A 43 16.02 -7.38 15.59
CA GLU A 43 15.94 -6.28 16.56
C GLU A 43 16.89 -5.13 16.23
N GLN A 44 18.14 -5.43 15.83
CA GLN A 44 19.13 -4.43 15.50
C GLN A 44 18.78 -3.53 14.30
N TYR A 45 17.82 -3.90 13.48
CA TYR A 45 17.37 -3.11 12.32
C TYR A 45 16.06 -2.34 12.58
N ARG A 46 15.37 -2.54 13.72
CA ARG A 46 14.03 -1.98 13.97
C ARG A 46 14.01 -0.45 14.09
N ASP A 47 15.11 0.17 14.46
CA ASP A 47 15.24 1.64 14.44
C ASP A 47 15.23 2.21 13.01
N VAL A 48 15.72 1.43 12.05
CA VAL A 48 15.78 1.82 10.63
C VAL A 48 14.56 1.32 9.88
N VAL A 49 14.13 0.09 10.14
CA VAL A 49 12.97 -0.57 9.54
C VAL A 49 11.94 -0.80 10.64
N PRO A 50 11.08 0.18 10.98
CA PRO A 50 10.20 0.13 12.15
C PRO A 50 8.99 -0.79 11.90
N ALA A 51 9.25 -2.08 11.76
CA ALA A 51 8.28 -3.13 11.56
C ALA A 51 8.82 -4.44 12.11
N ASP A 52 7.92 -5.37 12.41
CA ASP A 52 8.31 -6.71 12.87
C ASP A 52 8.70 -7.62 11.70
N TYR A 53 8.12 -7.36 10.51
CA TYR A 53 8.38 -8.11 9.28
C TYR A 53 8.13 -7.26 8.04
N PHE A 54 8.66 -7.72 6.91
CA PHE A 54 8.29 -7.24 5.58
C PHE A 54 8.00 -8.43 4.65
N LEU A 55 7.24 -8.17 3.60
CA LEU A 55 7.03 -9.10 2.51
C LEU A 55 8.17 -8.93 1.50
N LEU A 56 8.74 -10.04 1.06
CA LEU A 56 9.68 -10.12 -0.05
C LEU A 56 9.01 -10.88 -1.18
N ARG A 57 8.92 -10.26 -2.34
CA ARG A 57 8.31 -10.81 -3.55
C ARG A 57 9.34 -10.91 -4.64
N GLU A 58 9.31 -12.00 -5.39
CA GLU A 58 10.07 -12.21 -6.60
C GLU A 58 9.16 -12.21 -7.83
N PHE A 59 9.73 -11.95 -9.01
CA PHE A 59 9.01 -11.86 -10.28
C PHE A 59 9.62 -12.76 -11.36
N SER A 60 10.29 -13.84 -11.01
CA SER A 60 10.94 -14.78 -11.94
C SER A 60 9.97 -15.45 -12.91
N HIS A 61 8.68 -15.50 -12.53
CA HIS A 61 7.61 -16.03 -13.38
C HIS A 61 7.28 -15.12 -14.58
N GLU A 62 7.69 -13.84 -14.55
CA GLU A 62 7.43 -12.86 -15.60
C GLU A 62 8.77 -12.43 -16.24
N LYS A 63 9.13 -13.10 -17.31
CA LYS A 63 10.43 -12.92 -18.00
C LYS A 63 10.65 -11.51 -18.56
N SER A 64 9.58 -10.73 -18.76
CA SER A 64 9.70 -9.36 -19.27
C SER A 64 10.13 -8.34 -18.20
N PHE A 65 10.12 -8.72 -16.90
CA PHE A 65 10.43 -7.79 -15.81
C PHE A 65 11.94 -7.57 -15.58
N ALA A 66 12.77 -8.47 -16.05
CA ALA A 66 14.23 -8.35 -15.91
C ALA A 66 14.95 -8.83 -17.19
N PRO A 67 16.16 -8.32 -17.47
CA PRO A 67 17.03 -8.90 -18.49
C PRO A 67 17.35 -10.36 -18.21
N GLU A 68 17.77 -11.09 -19.24
CA GLU A 68 18.22 -12.48 -19.10
C GLU A 68 19.33 -12.59 -18.05
N GLY A 69 19.25 -13.60 -17.21
CA GLY A 69 20.20 -13.86 -16.12
C GLY A 69 19.98 -13.00 -14.86
N LYS A 70 18.94 -12.13 -14.84
CA LYS A 70 18.63 -11.27 -13.71
C LYS A 70 17.21 -11.49 -13.21
N ASN A 71 16.95 -11.02 -11.99
CA ASN A 71 15.61 -11.00 -11.38
C ASN A 71 15.30 -9.64 -10.78
N ILE A 72 14.02 -9.39 -10.50
CA ILE A 72 13.55 -8.25 -9.72
C ILE A 72 13.00 -8.77 -8.40
N LEU A 73 13.43 -8.14 -7.31
CA LEU A 73 12.87 -8.34 -5.98
C LEU A 73 12.18 -7.08 -5.54
N GLN A 74 11.04 -7.23 -4.90
CA GLN A 74 10.31 -6.12 -4.30
C GLN A 74 10.02 -6.43 -2.84
N THR A 75 10.23 -5.45 -1.97
CA THR A 75 9.80 -5.56 -0.59
C THR A 75 8.60 -4.66 -0.31
N MET A 76 7.75 -5.08 0.62
CA MET A 76 6.65 -4.28 1.12
C MET A 76 6.64 -4.34 2.64
N THR A 77 6.83 -3.18 3.27
CA THR A 77 6.78 -3.02 4.71
C THR A 77 5.57 -2.18 5.06
N TYR A 78 4.64 -2.74 5.81
CA TYR A 78 3.51 -1.97 6.34
C TYR A 78 4.00 -0.99 7.41
N CYS A 79 3.47 0.22 7.39
CA CYS A 79 3.76 1.21 8.41
C CYS A 79 2.48 1.75 9.04
N LYS A 80 2.56 2.03 10.33
CA LYS A 80 1.49 2.66 11.11
C LYS A 80 1.29 4.10 10.65
N GLU A 81 0.15 4.67 11.01
CA GLU A 81 -0.22 6.04 10.60
C GLU A 81 0.81 7.10 11.04
N ASP A 82 1.40 6.95 12.23
CA ASP A 82 2.39 7.89 12.73
C ASP A 82 3.70 7.83 11.93
N GLU A 83 4.15 6.64 11.54
CA GLU A 83 5.31 6.49 10.68
C GLU A 83 5.04 7.04 9.27
N ALA A 84 3.84 6.80 8.73
CA ALA A 84 3.43 7.39 7.47
C ALA A 84 3.46 8.93 7.51
N LYS A 85 2.98 9.54 8.59
CA LYS A 85 3.05 10.99 8.80
C LYS A 85 4.49 11.49 8.90
N ARG A 86 5.40 10.73 9.55
CA ARG A 86 6.83 11.05 9.61
C ARG A 86 7.46 11.09 8.22
N PHE A 87 7.22 10.09 7.37
CA PHE A 87 7.69 10.08 5.98
C PHE A 87 7.18 11.30 5.19
N ILE A 88 5.91 11.63 5.36
CA ILE A 88 5.30 12.78 4.68
C ILE A 88 5.91 14.11 5.16
N SER A 89 6.15 14.26 6.45
CA SER A 89 6.82 15.44 7.00
C SER A 89 8.26 15.53 6.51
N LEU A 90 9.00 14.43 6.58
CA LEU A 90 10.40 14.36 6.16
C LEU A 90 10.58 14.64 4.68
N SER A 91 9.59 14.33 3.84
CA SER A 91 9.66 14.58 2.38
C SER A 91 9.78 16.06 1.99
N ARG A 92 9.58 16.99 2.93
CA ARG A 92 9.80 18.42 2.75
C ARG A 92 11.29 18.77 2.75
N ASP A 93 12.11 18.01 3.46
CA ASP A 93 13.58 18.07 3.38
C ASP A 93 14.07 16.97 2.43
N LYS A 94 14.41 17.37 1.21
CA LYS A 94 14.81 16.44 0.14
C LYS A 94 16.06 15.63 0.50
N LYS A 95 17.02 16.24 1.21
CA LYS A 95 18.27 15.59 1.60
C LYS A 95 18.02 14.53 2.66
N ALA A 96 17.42 14.91 3.77
CA ALA A 96 17.09 13.98 4.85
C ALA A 96 16.14 12.85 4.39
N TYR A 97 15.20 13.14 3.50
CA TYR A 97 14.31 12.15 2.92
C TYR A 97 15.05 11.13 2.04
N LYS A 98 15.98 11.58 1.20
CA LYS A 98 16.83 10.69 0.39
C LYS A 98 17.71 9.80 1.27
N GLU A 99 18.34 10.38 2.29
CA GLU A 99 19.15 9.63 3.25
C GLU A 99 18.33 8.57 4.00
N ARG A 100 17.10 8.90 4.42
CA ARG A 100 16.19 7.94 5.07
C ARG A 100 15.83 6.78 4.16
N LYS A 101 15.49 7.06 2.90
CA LYS A 101 15.20 6.03 1.87
C LYS A 101 16.40 5.09 1.70
N GLN A 102 17.59 5.66 1.57
CA GLN A 102 18.83 4.89 1.40
C GLN A 102 19.12 3.99 2.59
N LYS A 103 19.00 4.52 3.82
CA LYS A 103 19.20 3.73 5.05
C LYS A 103 18.25 2.53 5.11
N ILE A 104 16.97 2.72 4.78
CA ILE A 104 15.98 1.65 4.74
C ILE A 104 16.35 0.60 3.70
N ALA A 105 16.68 1.03 2.47
CA ALA A 105 17.04 0.11 1.39
C ALA A 105 18.27 -0.72 1.76
N THR A 106 19.30 -0.11 2.31
CA THR A 106 20.52 -0.81 2.74
C THR A 106 20.22 -1.82 3.86
N ALA A 107 19.47 -1.41 4.89
CA ALA A 107 19.11 -2.31 5.99
C ALA A 107 18.30 -3.53 5.50
N ILE A 108 17.35 -3.32 4.60
CA ILE A 108 16.55 -4.42 4.01
C ILE A 108 17.43 -5.33 3.15
N MET A 109 18.36 -4.79 2.35
CA MET A 109 19.34 -5.60 1.60
C MET A 109 20.18 -6.48 2.51
N GLU A 110 20.71 -5.93 3.61
CA GLU A 110 21.48 -6.66 4.61
C GLU A 110 20.66 -7.79 5.24
N ILE A 111 19.39 -7.52 5.60
CA ILE A 111 18.49 -8.55 6.16
C ILE A 111 18.28 -9.67 5.15
N ILE A 112 18.04 -9.33 3.87
CA ILE A 112 17.87 -10.33 2.79
C ILE A 112 19.16 -11.15 2.61
N ALA A 113 20.32 -10.50 2.53
CA ALA A 113 21.61 -11.16 2.36
C ALA A 113 21.98 -12.05 3.54
N ASN A 114 21.64 -11.65 4.77
CA ASN A 114 21.85 -12.48 5.97
C ASN A 114 20.97 -13.74 5.96
N LYS A 115 19.75 -13.62 5.44
CA LYS A 115 18.84 -14.78 5.32
C LYS A 115 19.17 -15.68 4.13
N TYR A 116 19.62 -15.09 3.05
CA TYR A 116 19.97 -15.75 1.79
C TYR A 116 21.39 -15.33 1.37
N PRO A 117 22.44 -15.99 1.92
CA PRO A 117 23.84 -15.62 1.66
C PRO A 117 24.21 -15.64 0.18
N GLU A 118 23.52 -16.45 -0.64
CA GLU A 118 23.69 -16.53 -2.09
C GLU A 118 23.39 -15.21 -2.81
N LEU A 119 22.63 -14.31 -2.18
CA LEU A 119 22.28 -13.00 -2.71
C LEU A 119 23.20 -11.87 -2.22
N ASN A 120 24.18 -12.20 -1.39
CA ASN A 120 25.13 -11.21 -0.89
C ASN A 120 25.92 -10.56 -2.04
N GLY A 121 25.91 -9.24 -2.09
CA GLY A 121 26.57 -8.47 -3.14
C GLY A 121 25.89 -8.50 -4.52
N LYS A 122 24.72 -9.14 -4.63
CA LYS A 122 23.97 -9.27 -5.90
C LYS A 122 22.74 -8.38 -5.99
N LEU A 123 22.46 -7.57 -4.99
CA LEU A 123 21.28 -6.73 -4.92
C LEU A 123 21.64 -5.26 -5.11
N ASP A 124 21.04 -4.62 -6.11
CA ASP A 124 21.14 -3.18 -6.36
C ASP A 124 19.79 -2.52 -6.16
N CYS A 125 19.71 -1.50 -5.30
CA CYS A 125 18.48 -0.78 -5.05
C CYS A 125 18.11 0.11 -6.26
N LEU A 126 17.00 -0.21 -6.91
CA LEU A 126 16.48 0.54 -8.04
C LEU A 126 15.66 1.75 -7.61
N ASP A 127 14.74 1.55 -6.64
CA ASP A 127 13.91 2.62 -6.10
C ASP A 127 13.38 2.27 -4.71
N VAL A 128 13.01 3.33 -3.99
CA VAL A 128 12.27 3.23 -2.73
C VAL A 128 11.09 4.18 -2.79
N TRP A 129 9.87 3.67 -2.68
CA TRP A 129 8.68 4.51 -2.57
C TRP A 129 8.01 4.35 -1.20
N THR A 130 7.47 5.44 -0.70
CA THR A 130 7.07 5.61 0.68
C THR A 130 5.65 6.19 0.76
N PRO A 131 5.06 6.35 1.94
CA PRO A 131 3.81 7.06 2.11
C PRO A 131 3.79 8.46 1.46
N ALA A 132 4.92 9.18 1.43
CA ALA A 132 5.00 10.46 0.75
C ALA A 132 4.85 10.33 -0.78
N THR A 133 5.39 9.25 -1.36
CA THR A 133 5.21 8.91 -2.77
C THR A 133 3.73 8.64 -3.07
N TYR A 134 3.09 7.77 -2.29
CA TYR A 134 1.67 7.48 -2.45
C TYR A 134 0.81 8.73 -2.28
N ARG A 135 1.08 9.56 -1.26
CA ARG A 135 0.36 10.82 -1.08
C ARG A 135 0.39 11.68 -2.33
N ARG A 136 1.55 11.79 -2.99
CA ARG A 136 1.71 12.57 -4.22
C ARG A 136 0.90 12.02 -5.38
N PHE A 137 0.84 10.70 -5.56
CA PHE A 137 0.18 10.08 -6.71
C PHE A 137 -1.31 9.82 -6.51
N VAL A 138 -1.75 9.44 -5.30
CA VAL A 138 -3.15 9.06 -5.04
C VAL A 138 -3.90 10.08 -4.20
N ASN A 139 -3.26 11.20 -3.84
CA ASN A 139 -3.83 12.29 -3.03
C ASN A 139 -4.48 11.82 -1.72
N SER A 140 -3.91 10.78 -1.10
CA SER A 140 -4.36 10.26 0.19
C SER A 140 -3.63 10.96 1.33
N GLU A 141 -4.34 11.32 2.39
CA GLU A 141 -3.80 12.12 3.52
C GLU A 141 -2.52 11.52 4.13
N ILE A 142 -2.52 10.21 4.35
CA ILE A 142 -1.37 9.49 4.92
C ILE A 142 -0.65 8.59 3.89
N GLY A 143 -0.90 8.81 2.60
CA GLY A 143 -0.32 7.94 1.57
C GLY A 143 -0.89 6.52 1.57
N SER A 144 -2.11 6.32 2.05
CA SER A 144 -2.78 5.03 1.93
C SER A 144 -3.12 4.74 0.48
N TRP A 145 -2.68 3.61 -0.02
CA TRP A 145 -3.01 3.11 -1.37
C TRP A 145 -4.20 2.14 -1.38
N MET A 146 -4.63 1.72 -0.19
CA MET A 146 -5.87 0.99 0.06
C MET A 146 -6.77 1.79 1.02
N SER A 147 -7.92 1.24 1.41
CA SER A 147 -8.83 1.88 2.34
C SER A 147 -8.41 1.58 3.80
N PHE A 148 -9.32 1.18 4.66
CA PHE A 148 -9.04 0.90 6.05
C PHE A 148 -8.50 -0.51 6.27
N ALA A 149 -7.54 -0.68 7.17
CA ALA A 149 -7.18 -1.99 7.68
C ALA A 149 -8.37 -2.60 8.44
N LEU A 150 -8.49 -3.93 8.34
CA LEU A 150 -9.47 -4.70 9.10
C LEU A 150 -8.79 -5.24 10.36
N PRO A 151 -9.00 -4.65 11.55
CA PRO A 151 -8.49 -5.24 12.78
C PRO A 151 -9.10 -6.63 13.01
N PRO A 152 -8.39 -7.52 13.71
CA PRO A 152 -8.94 -8.83 14.07
C PRO A 152 -10.31 -8.69 14.74
N ARG A 153 -11.25 -9.59 14.41
CA ARG A 153 -12.60 -9.64 14.98
C ARG A 153 -13.48 -8.42 14.69
N THR A 154 -13.16 -7.61 13.67
CA THR A 154 -14.05 -6.55 13.19
C THR A 154 -14.84 -6.99 11.97
N LEU A 155 -16.11 -6.57 11.89
CA LEU A 155 -16.90 -6.76 10.69
C LEU A 155 -16.36 -5.84 9.56
N PRO A 156 -16.33 -6.33 8.32
CA PRO A 156 -15.95 -5.50 7.18
C PRO A 156 -16.78 -4.24 7.11
N LEU A 157 -16.14 -3.09 7.04
CA LEU A 157 -16.84 -1.83 6.80
C LEU A 157 -17.42 -1.84 5.39
N MET A 158 -18.73 -1.71 5.29
CA MET A 158 -19.45 -1.53 4.04
C MET A 158 -20.30 -0.27 4.12
N MET A 159 -19.97 0.74 3.33
CA MET A 159 -20.71 1.99 3.27
C MET A 159 -21.60 2.04 2.02
N LYS A 160 -22.75 2.72 2.18
CA LYS A 160 -23.62 2.97 1.03
C LYS A 160 -22.99 4.00 0.10
N ASN A 161 -23.15 3.81 -1.20
CA ASN A 161 -22.68 4.76 -2.22
C ASN A 161 -23.53 6.05 -2.32
N LYS A 162 -24.56 6.21 -1.49
CA LYS A 162 -25.43 7.39 -1.43
C LYS A 162 -25.12 8.21 -0.19
N VAL A 163 -25.04 9.52 -0.36
CA VAL A 163 -24.85 10.47 0.75
C VAL A 163 -26.20 11.04 1.18
N LYS A 164 -26.54 10.88 2.46
CA LYS A 164 -27.79 11.42 3.02
C LYS A 164 -27.82 12.95 2.85
N GLY A 165 -28.92 13.48 2.32
CA GLY A 165 -29.09 14.90 2.05
C GLY A 165 -28.56 15.39 0.69
N LEU A 166 -27.79 14.57 -0.04
CA LEU A 166 -27.25 14.90 -1.37
C LEU A 166 -27.88 13.96 -2.42
N LYS A 167 -28.98 14.41 -3.05
CA LYS A 167 -29.75 13.56 -3.98
C LYS A 167 -28.97 13.19 -5.25
N ASN A 168 -28.08 14.06 -5.73
CA ASN A 168 -27.37 13.88 -7.01
C ASN A 168 -25.91 13.46 -6.83
N VAL A 169 -25.51 13.04 -5.62
CA VAL A 169 -24.15 12.56 -5.34
C VAL A 169 -24.17 11.04 -5.15
N ILE A 170 -23.39 10.35 -5.97
CA ILE A 170 -23.14 8.91 -5.86
C ILE A 170 -21.63 8.73 -5.68
N LEU A 171 -21.25 8.01 -4.65
CA LEU A 171 -19.85 7.70 -4.38
C LEU A 171 -19.41 6.46 -5.18
N ALA A 172 -18.26 6.56 -5.85
CA ALA A 172 -17.57 5.47 -6.52
C ALA A 172 -16.11 5.48 -6.08
N THR A 173 -15.77 4.71 -5.06
CA THR A 173 -14.43 4.75 -4.46
C THR A 173 -14.15 3.47 -3.68
N GLN A 174 -12.88 3.08 -3.63
CA GLN A 174 -12.41 1.97 -2.78
C GLN A 174 -12.69 2.18 -1.28
N TRP A 175 -12.89 3.42 -0.84
CA TRP A 175 -13.14 3.76 0.56
C TRP A 175 -14.52 3.34 1.07
N LEU A 176 -15.41 2.86 0.19
CA LEU A 176 -16.73 2.35 0.59
C LEU A 176 -16.68 0.99 1.27
N GLN A 177 -15.60 0.25 1.10
CA GLN A 177 -15.43 -1.08 1.68
C GLN A 177 -13.97 -1.32 2.07
N ALA A 178 -13.73 -1.77 3.30
CA ALA A 178 -12.42 -2.23 3.73
C ALA A 178 -12.14 -3.66 3.18
N PRO A 179 -10.91 -3.99 2.84
CA PRO A 179 -9.70 -3.17 2.88
C PRO A 179 -9.50 -2.26 1.65
N GLY A 180 -10.44 -2.20 0.71
CA GLY A 180 -10.30 -1.42 -0.51
C GLY A 180 -9.55 -2.15 -1.63
N GLY A 181 -8.73 -1.41 -2.37
CA GLY A 181 -7.96 -1.94 -3.50
C GLY A 181 -8.70 -1.85 -4.83
N LEU A 182 -8.02 -2.24 -5.92
CA LEU A 182 -8.54 -2.15 -7.28
C LEU A 182 -9.87 -2.90 -7.49
N PRO A 183 -10.07 -4.14 -6.98
CA PRO A 183 -11.34 -4.84 -7.16
C PRO A 183 -12.52 -4.08 -6.53
N ILE A 184 -12.32 -3.49 -5.35
CA ILE A 184 -13.35 -2.70 -4.67
C ILE A 184 -13.60 -1.39 -5.41
N ALA A 185 -12.57 -0.72 -5.91
CA ALA A 185 -12.72 0.47 -6.72
C ALA A 185 -13.57 0.20 -7.96
N ALA A 186 -13.26 -0.86 -8.71
CA ALA A 186 -14.01 -1.28 -9.91
C ALA A 186 -15.48 -1.63 -9.58
N SER A 187 -15.70 -2.48 -8.57
CA SER A 187 -17.06 -2.88 -8.17
C SER A 187 -17.89 -1.70 -7.65
N SER A 188 -17.28 -0.74 -6.98
CA SER A 188 -17.97 0.47 -6.52
C SER A 188 -18.40 1.36 -7.69
N GLY A 189 -17.60 1.45 -8.76
CA GLY A 189 -17.93 2.13 -10.01
C GLY A 189 -19.14 1.49 -10.69
N ILE A 190 -19.12 0.17 -10.87
CA ILE A 190 -20.24 -0.60 -11.43
C ILE A 190 -21.52 -0.37 -10.61
N ASN A 191 -21.44 -0.40 -9.28
CA ASN A 191 -22.58 -0.18 -8.40
C ASN A 191 -23.11 1.25 -8.45
N ALA A 192 -22.22 2.25 -8.67
CA ALA A 192 -22.62 3.63 -8.88
C ALA A 192 -23.46 3.78 -10.15
N ILE A 193 -23.00 3.23 -11.28
CA ILE A 193 -23.74 3.24 -12.56
C ILE A 193 -25.08 2.53 -12.42
N LYS A 194 -25.13 1.32 -11.84
CA LYS A 194 -26.40 0.62 -11.58
C LYS A 194 -27.37 1.47 -10.77
N THR A 195 -26.88 2.24 -9.80
CA THR A 195 -27.69 3.15 -8.97
C THR A 195 -28.27 4.29 -9.79
N ILE A 196 -27.48 4.87 -10.71
CA ILE A 196 -27.91 5.96 -11.61
C ILE A 196 -28.98 5.43 -12.57
N LEU A 197 -28.70 4.36 -13.28
CA LEU A 197 -29.65 3.77 -14.25
C LEU A 197 -30.98 3.39 -13.61
N LYS A 198 -30.99 2.87 -12.38
CA LYS A 198 -32.21 2.58 -11.64
C LYS A 198 -33.03 3.84 -11.31
N ARG A 199 -32.35 4.96 -11.06
CA ARG A 199 -33.00 6.25 -10.82
C ARG A 199 -33.65 6.80 -12.10
N GLU A 200 -32.91 6.77 -13.21
CA GLU A 200 -33.42 7.26 -14.50
C GLU A 200 -34.64 6.47 -14.99
N LYS A 201 -34.58 5.13 -14.91
CA LYS A 201 -35.77 4.28 -15.23
C LYS A 201 -37.00 4.65 -14.40
N ARG A 202 -36.84 5.01 -13.12
CA ARG A 202 -37.96 5.41 -12.26
C ARG A 202 -38.50 6.79 -12.62
N ARG A 203 -37.64 7.70 -13.11
CA ARG A 203 -38.05 9.03 -13.57
C ARG A 203 -38.81 8.99 -14.90
N SER A 204 -38.44 8.06 -15.79
CA SER A 204 -39.09 7.89 -17.10
C SER A 204 -40.40 7.10 -17.01
N ALA A 205 -40.69 6.45 -15.89
CA ALA A 205 -41.88 5.63 -15.67
C ALA A 205 -42.97 6.33 -14.79
N GLY A 206 -42.76 7.55 -14.34
CA GLY A 206 -43.70 8.37 -13.59
C GLY A 206 -43.82 9.78 -14.15
#